data_b127e0face4bd9231ed2c1358bb151a3
#
_entry.id   b127e0face4bd9231ed2c1358bb151a3
#
_cell.length_a   1.000
_cell.length_b   1.000
_cell.length_c   1.000
_cell.angle_alpha   90.00
_cell.angle_beta   90.00
_cell.angle_gamma   90.00
#
_symmetry.space_group_name_H-M   'P 1'
#
loop_
_entity.id
_entity.type
_entity.pdbx_description
1 polymer ?
#
loop_
_entity_poly.entity_id
_entity_poly.type
_entity_poly.pdbx_seq_one_letter_code
_entity_poly.pdbx_strand_id
1 'polypeptide(L)'
;VGGGSAINGMVYIRGQASDYDDWLAEGCDGWGWDEVLPVFKRVEANQKFSEPFHGTDGPLKVSDAGYHHPLSYAFVRAAQEAGLPY
;
A
#
# COMPACT_ATOMS: atom_id res chain seq x y z
N VAL A 1 3.26 -21.29 14.49
CA VAL A 1 1.82 -21.42 14.72
C VAL A 1 1.12 -20.17 14.19
N GLY A 2 0.10 -20.36 13.36
CA GLY A 2 -0.63 -19.24 12.74
C GLY A 2 -0.01 -18.72 11.45
N GLY A 3 1.10 -19.27 10.99
CA GLY A 3 1.75 -18.95 9.73
C GLY A 3 2.25 -17.51 9.66
N GLY A 4 2.42 -16.99 8.43
CA GLY A 4 2.92 -15.65 8.19
C GLY A 4 2.04 -14.55 8.77
N SER A 5 0.73 -14.77 8.85
CA SER A 5 -0.20 -13.79 9.43
C SER A 5 0.02 -13.55 10.92
N ALA A 6 0.62 -14.51 11.61
CA ALA A 6 0.87 -14.38 13.05
C ALA A 6 2.10 -13.53 13.37
N ILE A 7 3.02 -13.35 12.41
CA ILE A 7 4.29 -12.67 12.65
C ILE A 7 4.49 -11.44 11.78
N ASN A 8 3.59 -11.18 10.85
CA ASN A 8 3.70 -10.03 9.96
C ASN A 8 3.31 -8.72 10.63
N GLY A 9 3.88 -7.63 10.14
CA GLY A 9 3.50 -6.28 10.57
C GLY A 9 2.20 -5.80 9.98
N MET A 10 1.61 -6.56 9.05
CA MET A 10 0.31 -6.29 8.42
C MET A 10 0.24 -4.94 7.70
N VAL A 11 1.36 -4.53 7.12
CA VAL A 11 1.41 -3.32 6.30
C VAL A 11 1.10 -3.67 4.85
N TYR A 12 0.15 -2.95 4.26
CA TYR A 12 -0.16 -3.06 2.84
C TYR A 12 0.45 -1.89 2.10
N ILE A 13 1.37 -2.17 1.19
CA ILE A 13 2.04 -1.17 0.37
C ILE A 13 2.35 -1.76 -1.00
N ARG A 14 2.21 -0.95 -2.04
CA ARG A 14 2.57 -1.32 -3.40
C ARG A 14 3.93 -0.74 -3.75
N GLY A 15 4.55 -1.28 -4.81
CA GLY A 15 5.68 -0.64 -5.44
C GLY A 15 5.27 0.65 -6.15
N GLN A 16 6.25 1.42 -6.57
CA GLN A 16 6.02 2.60 -7.39
C GLN A 16 5.74 2.19 -8.84
N ALA A 17 5.08 3.07 -9.58
CA ALA A 17 4.79 2.81 -11.01
C ALA A 17 6.06 2.46 -11.79
N SER A 18 7.17 3.14 -11.51
CA SER A 18 8.45 2.88 -12.17
C SER A 18 8.97 1.46 -11.93
N ASP A 19 8.69 0.87 -10.77
CA ASP A 19 9.14 -0.49 -10.47
C ASP A 19 8.55 -1.50 -11.47
N TYR A 20 7.25 -1.36 -11.76
CA TYR A 20 6.57 -2.25 -12.72
C TYR A 20 6.94 -1.92 -14.16
N ASP A 21 7.10 -0.65 -14.48
CA ASP A 21 7.53 -0.24 -15.82
C ASP A 21 8.95 -0.71 -16.12
N ASP A 22 9.82 -0.78 -15.12
CA ASP A 22 11.15 -1.36 -15.26
C ASP A 22 11.07 -2.86 -15.57
N TRP A 23 10.14 -3.59 -14.93
CA TRP A 23 9.91 -4.99 -15.28
C TRP A 23 9.46 -5.15 -16.73
N LEU A 24 8.55 -4.29 -17.18
CA LEU A 24 8.11 -4.30 -18.57
C LEU A 24 9.29 -4.07 -19.52
N ALA A 25 10.16 -3.11 -19.22
CA ALA A 25 11.34 -2.82 -20.02
C ALA A 25 12.33 -4.00 -20.07
N GLU A 26 12.36 -4.81 -19.00
CA GLU A 26 13.21 -6.02 -18.95
C GLU A 26 12.60 -7.22 -19.69
N GLY A 27 11.44 -7.07 -20.30
CA GLY A 27 10.78 -8.11 -21.08
C GLY A 27 9.63 -8.84 -20.40
N CYS A 28 9.20 -8.36 -19.23
CA CYS A 28 8.06 -8.94 -18.51
C CYS A 28 6.75 -8.34 -19.05
N ASP A 29 6.31 -8.81 -20.21
CA ASP A 29 5.10 -8.31 -20.85
C ASP A 29 3.88 -8.54 -19.94
N GLY A 30 3.03 -7.51 -19.86
CA GLY A 30 1.84 -7.57 -19.01
C GLY A 30 2.07 -7.15 -17.57
N TRP A 31 3.29 -6.75 -17.19
CA TRP A 31 3.64 -6.38 -15.82
C TRP A 31 3.97 -4.90 -15.64
N GLY A 32 3.71 -4.07 -16.65
CA GLY A 32 3.83 -2.63 -16.51
C GLY A 32 2.75 -2.04 -15.62
N TRP A 33 2.95 -0.80 -15.17
CA TRP A 33 2.01 -0.16 -14.24
C TRP A 33 0.58 -0.14 -14.77
N ASP A 34 0.39 0.15 -16.06
CA ASP A 34 -0.94 0.24 -16.67
C ASP A 34 -1.67 -1.11 -16.67
N GLU A 35 -0.93 -2.22 -16.68
CA GLU A 35 -1.50 -3.56 -16.65
C GLU A 35 -1.74 -4.05 -15.21
N VAL A 36 -0.85 -3.72 -14.26
CA VAL A 36 -0.97 -4.22 -12.89
C VAL A 36 -1.94 -3.39 -12.04
N LEU A 37 -2.11 -2.10 -12.33
CA LEU A 37 -3.00 -1.24 -11.55
C LEU A 37 -4.45 -1.75 -11.53
N PRO A 38 -5.05 -2.15 -12.66
CA PRO A 38 -6.40 -2.72 -12.62
C PRO A 38 -6.51 -3.95 -11.73
N VAL A 39 -5.46 -4.79 -11.68
CA VAL A 39 -5.43 -5.97 -10.82
C VAL A 39 -5.36 -5.56 -9.35
N PHE A 40 -4.51 -4.61 -9.01
CA PHE A 40 -4.44 -4.08 -7.64
C PHE A 40 -5.77 -3.52 -7.18
N LYS A 41 -6.45 -2.77 -8.02
CA LYS A 41 -7.77 -2.22 -7.71
C LYS A 41 -8.82 -3.32 -7.51
N ARG A 42 -8.79 -4.35 -8.34
CA ARG A 42 -9.74 -5.48 -8.26
C ARG A 42 -9.56 -6.29 -6.99
N VAL A 43 -8.32 -6.43 -6.51
CA VAL A 43 -8.00 -7.22 -5.31
C VAL A 43 -8.34 -6.46 -4.04
N GLU A 44 -8.27 -5.15 -4.05
CA GLU A 44 -8.32 -4.31 -2.86
C GLU A 44 -9.74 -3.91 -2.48
N ALA A 45 -10.01 -3.93 -1.16
CA ALA A 45 -11.18 -3.29 -0.55
C ALA A 45 -10.67 -2.27 0.47
N ASN A 46 -10.35 -1.07 0.00
CA ASN A 46 -9.81 -0.01 0.83
C ASN A 46 -10.94 0.71 1.56
N GLN A 47 -10.77 0.90 2.86
CA GLN A 47 -11.76 1.54 3.73
C GLN A 47 -11.81 3.06 3.53
N LYS A 48 -10.71 3.67 3.10
CA LYS A 48 -10.52 5.12 3.10
C LYS A 48 -10.39 5.73 1.72
N PHE A 49 -9.64 5.06 0.83
CA PHE A 49 -9.34 5.57 -0.50
C PHE A 49 -10.07 4.78 -1.59
N SER A 50 -10.31 5.42 -2.72
CA SER A 50 -10.97 4.81 -3.87
C SER A 50 -10.24 5.20 -5.16
N GLU A 51 -10.98 5.46 -6.24
CA GLU A 51 -10.39 5.90 -7.49
C GLU A 51 -9.48 7.13 -7.29
N PRO A 52 -8.42 7.29 -8.09
CA PRO A 52 -8.10 6.46 -9.27
C PRO A 52 -7.23 5.24 -8.98
N PHE A 53 -6.63 5.12 -7.79
CA PHE A 53 -5.60 4.11 -7.52
C PHE A 53 -6.06 2.97 -6.64
N HIS A 54 -7.17 3.08 -5.96
CA HIS A 54 -7.63 2.11 -4.98
C HIS A 54 -8.98 1.52 -5.34
N GLY A 55 -9.17 0.24 -5.00
CA GLY A 55 -10.44 -0.44 -5.13
C GLY A 55 -11.18 -0.53 -3.80
N THR A 56 -12.49 -0.74 -3.85
CA THR A 56 -13.34 -0.76 -2.65
C THR A 56 -14.09 -2.09 -2.46
N ASP A 57 -14.05 -2.98 -3.44
CA ASP A 57 -14.88 -4.18 -3.47
C ASP A 57 -14.10 -5.50 -3.50
N GLY A 58 -12.78 -5.45 -3.44
CA GLY A 58 -11.95 -6.64 -3.54
C GLY A 58 -11.94 -7.50 -2.28
N PRO A 59 -11.38 -8.70 -2.36
CA PRO A 59 -11.31 -9.61 -1.21
C PRO A 59 -10.29 -9.21 -0.16
N LEU A 60 -9.30 -8.38 -0.50
CA LEU A 60 -8.26 -7.96 0.43
C LEU A 60 -8.66 -6.65 1.10
N LYS A 61 -9.04 -6.72 2.37
CA LYS A 61 -9.46 -5.54 3.13
C LYS A 61 -8.24 -4.74 3.58
N VAL A 62 -8.25 -3.44 3.29
CA VAL A 62 -7.21 -2.49 3.67
C VAL A 62 -7.85 -1.37 4.48
N SER A 63 -7.31 -1.12 5.67
CA SER A 63 -7.85 -0.11 6.57
C SER A 63 -6.72 0.56 7.35
N ASP A 64 -7.04 1.67 8.01
CA ASP A 64 -6.15 2.24 9.00
C ASP A 64 -5.98 1.25 10.17
N ALA A 65 -4.87 1.35 10.88
CA ALA A 65 -4.65 0.56 12.08
C ALA A 65 -5.75 0.85 13.10
N GLY A 66 -6.22 -0.21 13.78
CA GLY A 66 -7.28 -0.07 14.79
C GLY A 66 -6.85 0.68 16.05
N TYR A 67 -5.55 0.77 16.28
CA TYR A 67 -4.98 1.48 17.42
C TYR A 67 -3.69 2.19 17.00
N HIS A 68 -3.55 3.43 17.44
CA HIS A 68 -2.35 4.23 17.24
C HIS A 68 -1.74 4.58 18.57
N HIS A 69 -0.52 4.08 18.83
CA HIS A 69 0.19 4.41 20.05
C HIS A 69 0.52 5.92 20.07
N PRO A 70 0.43 6.60 21.24
CA PRO A 70 0.78 8.02 21.33
C PRO A 70 2.17 8.38 20.80
N LEU A 71 3.14 7.47 20.93
CA LEU A 71 4.48 7.68 20.38
C LEU A 71 4.50 7.75 18.85
N SER A 72 3.53 7.11 18.17
CA SER A 72 3.42 7.20 16.71
C SER A 72 3.07 8.62 16.27
N TYR A 73 2.15 9.25 16.96
CA TYR A 73 1.81 10.65 16.71
C TYR A 73 2.99 11.58 17.01
N ALA A 74 3.68 11.32 18.13
CA ALA A 74 4.86 12.10 18.51
C ALA A 74 5.98 11.97 17.47
N PHE A 75 6.18 10.77 16.92
CA PHE A 75 7.18 10.54 15.88
C PHE A 75 6.86 11.33 14.60
N VAL A 76 5.62 11.28 14.15
CA VAL A 76 5.19 12.02 12.95
C VAL A 76 5.34 13.51 13.18
N ARG A 77 4.95 14.01 14.35
CA ARG A 77 5.08 15.42 14.72
C ARG A 77 6.54 15.86 14.73
N ALA A 78 7.42 15.05 15.32
CA ALA A 78 8.85 15.33 15.34
C ALA A 78 9.43 15.41 13.93
N ALA A 79 9.01 14.51 13.03
CA ALA A 79 9.42 14.54 11.64
C ALA A 79 8.98 15.83 10.94
N GLN A 80 7.76 16.28 11.19
CA GLN A 80 7.26 17.53 10.64
C GLN A 80 8.03 18.73 11.17
N GLU A 81 8.34 18.75 12.47
CA GLU A 81 9.13 19.80 13.09
C GLU A 81 10.56 19.83 12.54
N ALA A 82 11.09 18.68 12.12
CA ALA A 82 12.40 18.58 11.47
C ALA A 82 12.37 18.96 9.97
N GLY A 83 11.21 19.33 9.44
CA GLY A 83 11.07 19.81 8.07
C GLY A 83 10.60 18.79 7.06
N LEU A 84 10.28 17.58 7.49
CA LEU A 84 9.73 16.57 6.58
C LEU A 84 8.25 16.86 6.30
N PRO A 85 7.80 16.74 5.04
CA PRO A 85 6.38 16.93 4.72
C PRO A 85 5.52 15.79 5.26
N TYR A 86 4.29 16.12 5.56
CA TYR A 86 3.30 15.11 5.96
C TYR A 86 2.65 14.50 4.74
#